data_8f9b786e3110ac5d7723a7c34efd2e6a
#
_entry.id   8f9b786e3110ac5d7723a7c34efd2e6a
#
_cell.length_a   1.000
_cell.length_b   1.000
_cell.length_c   1.000
_cell.angle_alpha   90.00
_cell.angle_beta   90.00
_cell.angle_gamma   90.00
#
_symmetry.space_group_name_H-M   'P 1'
#
loop_
_entity.id
_entity.type
_entity.pdbx_description
1 polymer ?
#
loop_
_entity_poly.entity_id
_entity_poly.type
_entity_poly.pdbx_seq_one_letter_code
_entity_poly.pdbx_strand_id
1 'polypeptide(L)'
;MSYVDEVIEQVVAQNPAEPEFHQAVKEVLESLRVVVEANEEAFRRDALLERLVNPERQFKFRVPWVDDKGQVHVNTGYRVQFNSAIGPYKGGLRLHPSVNLGIIKFLGFEQIFKNSLTGLPIGGGKGGSDFDPKGKSDREIMAFCQSFMTELCKYIGADTDVPAGDIGTGAREIGYMFGQYKRIRGLYEGVLTGKGLSYGGSLARTEATGYGLLYFTDEMLKCNGKSIKGATIAVSGAGNVAIYAIEKAQQLGAKVVTASDSTGWIYDKDGIDVELLKEVKEVKRARLTEYAA
;
A
#
# COMPACT_ATOMS: atom_id res chain seq x y z
N MET A 1 27.23 8.77 -21.37
CA MET A 1 26.18 8.15 -20.50
C MET A 1 25.04 9.12 -20.46
N SER A 2 23.79 8.69 -20.56
CA SER A 2 22.66 9.62 -20.46
C SER A 2 22.42 10.03 -19.01
N TYR A 3 21.69 11.13 -18.80
CA TYR A 3 21.37 11.60 -17.45
C TYR A 3 20.61 10.53 -16.62
N VAL A 4 19.73 9.78 -17.26
CA VAL A 4 19.01 8.65 -16.63
C VAL A 4 19.99 7.58 -16.15
N ASP A 5 20.96 7.18 -17.00
CA ASP A 5 21.94 6.14 -16.64
C ASP A 5 22.82 6.57 -15.47
N GLU A 6 23.29 7.81 -15.48
CA GLU A 6 24.12 8.39 -14.41
C GLU A 6 23.40 8.34 -13.05
N VAL A 7 22.12 8.74 -13.03
CA VAL A 7 21.34 8.72 -11.79
C VAL A 7 21.04 7.30 -11.32
N ILE A 8 20.75 6.36 -12.23
CA ILE A 8 20.57 4.95 -11.87
C ILE A 8 21.85 4.36 -11.23
N GLU A 9 23.03 4.61 -11.85
CA GLU A 9 24.31 4.16 -11.30
C GLU A 9 24.59 4.78 -9.93
N GLN A 10 24.31 6.07 -9.77
CA GLN A 10 24.44 6.75 -8.49
C GLN A 10 23.57 6.14 -7.41
N VAL A 11 22.29 5.83 -7.72
CA VAL A 11 21.37 5.18 -6.78
C VAL A 11 21.88 3.80 -6.34
N VAL A 12 22.37 3.00 -7.28
CA VAL A 12 22.93 1.68 -6.97
C VAL A 12 24.15 1.80 -6.06
N ALA A 13 25.05 2.72 -6.37
CA ALA A 13 26.27 2.94 -5.58
C ALA A 13 25.98 3.44 -4.15
N GLN A 14 24.97 4.31 -3.99
CA GLN A 14 24.61 4.90 -2.69
C GLN A 14 23.77 3.97 -1.81
N ASN A 15 23.14 2.93 -2.37
CA ASN A 15 22.22 2.05 -1.67
C ASN A 15 22.57 0.56 -1.87
N PRO A 16 23.78 0.10 -1.56
CA PRO A 16 24.32 -1.20 -2.02
C PRO A 16 23.53 -2.43 -1.54
N ALA A 17 22.67 -2.33 -0.53
CA ALA A 17 21.90 -3.43 0.06
C ALA A 17 20.38 -3.34 -0.21
N GLU A 18 19.96 -2.61 -1.24
CA GLU A 18 18.54 -2.33 -1.49
C GLU A 18 18.11 -2.72 -2.93
N PRO A 19 18.13 -4.01 -3.28
CA PRO A 19 17.88 -4.47 -4.65
C PRO A 19 16.47 -4.13 -5.15
N GLU A 20 15.46 -4.16 -4.29
CA GLU A 20 14.09 -3.80 -4.67
C GLU A 20 13.98 -2.32 -5.01
N PHE A 21 14.70 -1.47 -4.31
CA PHE A 21 14.75 -0.04 -4.63
C PHE A 21 15.49 0.21 -5.94
N HIS A 22 16.61 -0.49 -6.21
CA HIS A 22 17.31 -0.38 -7.49
C HIS A 22 16.42 -0.76 -8.67
N GLN A 23 15.68 -1.86 -8.54
CA GLN A 23 14.75 -2.31 -9.58
C GLN A 23 13.66 -1.27 -9.85
N ALA A 24 13.00 -0.78 -8.81
CA ALA A 24 11.93 0.21 -8.94
C ALA A 24 12.43 1.52 -9.59
N VAL A 25 13.59 2.04 -9.15
CA VAL A 25 14.19 3.23 -9.75
C VAL A 25 14.52 3.02 -11.23
N LYS A 26 15.15 1.89 -11.56
CA LYS A 26 15.47 1.56 -12.95
C LYS A 26 14.22 1.50 -13.83
N GLU A 27 13.20 0.76 -13.43
CA GLU A 27 11.97 0.61 -14.20
C GLU A 27 11.28 1.96 -14.44
N VAL A 28 11.16 2.78 -13.42
CA VAL A 28 10.50 4.09 -13.53
C VAL A 28 11.34 5.06 -14.36
N LEU A 29 12.62 5.23 -14.08
CA LEU A 29 13.46 6.19 -14.80
C LEU A 29 13.62 5.80 -16.28
N GLU A 30 13.71 4.51 -16.60
CA GLU A 30 13.70 4.05 -17.99
C GLU A 30 12.38 4.39 -18.70
N SER A 31 11.25 4.26 -18.03
CA SER A 31 9.96 4.65 -18.61
C SER A 31 9.84 6.16 -18.87
N LEU A 32 10.57 6.98 -18.12
CA LEU A 32 10.59 8.42 -18.24
C LEU A 32 11.67 8.94 -19.22
N ARG A 33 12.56 8.06 -19.71
CA ARG A 33 13.73 8.42 -20.53
C ARG A 33 13.40 9.38 -21.67
N VAL A 34 12.35 9.07 -22.44
CA VAL A 34 11.94 9.90 -23.59
C VAL A 34 11.64 11.34 -23.18
N VAL A 35 10.98 11.55 -22.06
CA VAL A 35 10.64 12.88 -21.55
C VAL A 35 11.88 13.56 -20.97
N VAL A 36 12.74 12.80 -20.29
CA VAL A 36 13.98 13.31 -19.68
C VAL A 36 14.95 13.79 -20.76
N GLU A 37 15.20 12.99 -21.80
CA GLU A 37 16.10 13.34 -22.89
C GLU A 37 15.60 14.55 -23.69
N ALA A 38 14.30 14.70 -23.87
CA ALA A 38 13.71 15.86 -24.54
C ALA A 38 13.85 17.16 -23.73
N ASN A 39 14.16 17.10 -22.43
CA ASN A 39 14.26 18.24 -21.52
C ASN A 39 15.54 18.20 -20.68
N GLU A 40 16.58 17.49 -21.12
CA GLU A 40 17.72 17.12 -20.29
C GLU A 40 18.43 18.33 -19.66
N GLU A 41 18.66 19.41 -20.42
CA GLU A 41 19.34 20.60 -19.90
C GLU A 41 18.62 21.23 -18.70
N ALA A 42 17.29 21.38 -18.80
CA ALA A 42 16.47 21.93 -17.73
C ALA A 42 16.42 20.99 -16.51
N PHE A 43 16.25 19.70 -16.75
CA PHE A 43 16.12 18.72 -15.66
C PHE A 43 17.44 18.50 -14.92
N ARG A 44 18.58 18.53 -15.62
CA ARG A 44 19.92 18.53 -14.98
C ARG A 44 20.17 19.78 -14.16
N ARG A 45 19.88 20.96 -14.72
CA ARG A 45 20.05 22.24 -14.01
C ARG A 45 19.27 22.23 -12.68
N ASP A 46 18.05 21.66 -12.69
CA ASP A 46 17.18 21.65 -11.53
C ASP A 46 17.38 20.40 -10.65
N ALA A 47 18.33 19.52 -10.98
CA ALA A 47 18.60 18.23 -10.31
C ALA A 47 17.31 17.40 -10.10
N LEU A 48 16.46 17.32 -11.14
CA LEU A 48 15.12 16.76 -11.01
C LEU A 48 15.15 15.28 -10.64
N LEU A 49 15.96 14.47 -11.34
CA LEU A 49 16.01 13.03 -11.11
C LEU A 49 16.60 12.71 -9.72
N GLU A 50 17.65 13.41 -9.31
CA GLU A 50 18.24 13.24 -7.97
C GLU A 50 17.23 13.53 -6.87
N ARG A 51 16.39 14.55 -7.04
CA ARG A 51 15.31 14.88 -6.10
C ARG A 51 14.17 13.87 -6.14
N LEU A 52 13.92 13.21 -7.26
CA LEU A 52 12.90 12.16 -7.38
C LEU A 52 13.35 10.85 -6.74
N VAL A 53 14.64 10.51 -6.77
CA VAL A 53 15.14 9.24 -6.24
C VAL A 53 15.61 9.30 -4.78
N ASN A 54 15.76 10.48 -4.22
CA ASN A 54 16.17 10.67 -2.83
C ASN A 54 14.98 11.08 -1.97
N PRO A 55 14.63 10.30 -0.93
CA PRO A 55 13.57 10.67 0.00
C PRO A 55 13.94 11.92 0.81
N GLU A 56 12.96 12.78 1.07
CA GLU A 56 13.16 13.99 1.87
C GLU A 56 13.51 13.66 3.33
N ARG A 57 12.89 12.61 3.91
CA ARG A 57 13.15 12.18 5.30
C ARG A 57 12.93 10.68 5.47
N GLN A 58 13.73 10.08 6.36
CA GLN A 58 13.63 8.68 6.74
C GLN A 58 13.68 8.56 8.26
N PHE A 59 12.71 7.88 8.82
CA PHE A 59 12.63 7.62 10.26
C PHE A 59 12.71 6.11 10.51
N LYS A 60 13.58 5.72 11.46
CA LYS A 60 13.69 4.37 11.98
C LYS A 60 13.61 4.43 13.50
N PHE A 61 12.73 3.64 14.10
CA PHE A 61 12.49 3.67 15.55
C PHE A 61 12.20 2.28 16.11
N ARG A 62 12.45 2.10 17.41
CA ARG A 62 12.10 0.89 18.15
C ARG A 62 10.63 0.86 18.49
N VAL A 63 10.05 -0.36 18.43
CA VAL A 63 8.66 -0.64 18.81
C VAL A 63 8.64 -1.78 19.82
N PRO A 64 8.83 -1.50 21.12
CA PRO A 64 8.70 -2.51 22.17
C PRO A 64 7.22 -2.75 22.47
N TRP A 65 6.80 -4.01 22.59
CA TRP A 65 5.44 -4.40 22.95
C TRP A 65 5.45 -5.68 23.78
N VAL A 66 4.34 -5.97 24.46
CA VAL A 66 4.21 -7.12 25.36
C VAL A 66 3.17 -8.09 24.81
N ASP A 67 3.51 -9.37 24.72
CA ASP A 67 2.59 -10.43 24.28
C ASP A 67 1.62 -10.87 25.41
N ASP A 68 0.74 -11.80 25.07
CA ASP A 68 -0.27 -12.33 26.00
C ASP A 68 0.33 -13.11 27.18
N LYS A 69 1.59 -13.51 27.07
CA LYS A 69 2.33 -14.24 28.12
C LYS A 69 3.14 -13.30 29.01
N GLY A 70 3.11 -11.97 28.75
CA GLY A 70 3.90 -10.99 29.45
C GLY A 70 5.35 -10.86 28.95
N GLN A 71 5.70 -11.50 27.83
CA GLN A 71 7.02 -11.41 27.21
C GLN A 71 7.16 -10.12 26.42
N VAL A 72 8.26 -9.40 26.63
CA VAL A 72 8.60 -8.20 25.85
C VAL A 72 9.20 -8.59 24.51
N HIS A 73 8.67 -8.02 23.45
CA HIS A 73 9.19 -8.11 22.09
C HIS A 73 9.63 -6.74 21.60
N VAL A 74 10.56 -6.70 20.65
CA VAL A 74 11.04 -5.45 20.03
C VAL A 74 11.05 -5.62 18.53
N ASN A 75 10.22 -4.83 17.85
CA ASN A 75 10.22 -4.69 16.40
C ASN A 75 10.85 -3.35 15.98
N THR A 76 11.11 -3.20 14.69
CA THR A 76 11.59 -1.95 14.10
C THR A 76 10.47 -1.31 13.30
N GLY A 77 10.20 -0.05 13.59
CA GLY A 77 9.29 0.80 12.83
C GLY A 77 10.03 1.69 11.84
N TYR A 78 9.39 1.96 10.70
CA TYR A 78 9.90 2.81 9.63
C TYR A 78 8.83 3.77 9.12
N ARG A 79 9.23 5.00 8.78
CA ARG A 79 8.46 5.93 7.94
C ARG A 79 9.41 6.65 7.00
N VAL A 80 9.13 6.57 5.71
CA VAL A 80 9.83 7.32 4.66
C VAL A 80 8.86 8.37 4.12
N GLN A 81 9.16 9.62 4.36
CA GLN A 81 8.53 10.79 3.79
C GLN A 81 9.29 11.11 2.50
N PHE A 82 8.75 10.61 1.38
CA PHE A 82 9.55 10.51 0.17
C PHE A 82 9.59 11.83 -0.60
N ASN A 83 8.43 12.41 -0.90
CA ASN A 83 8.35 13.66 -1.65
C ASN A 83 7.05 14.40 -1.33
N SER A 84 7.15 15.68 -1.01
CA SER A 84 6.04 16.56 -0.66
C SER A 84 5.78 17.68 -1.68
N ALA A 85 6.40 17.63 -2.85
CA ALA A 85 6.33 18.71 -3.83
C ALA A 85 4.90 19.08 -4.27
N ILE A 86 3.98 18.10 -4.27
CA ILE A 86 2.59 18.31 -4.68
C ILE A 86 1.58 18.21 -3.51
N GLY A 87 2.03 18.03 -2.28
CA GLY A 87 1.17 18.00 -1.10
C GLY A 87 1.72 17.15 0.04
N PRO A 88 0.96 17.00 1.14
CA PRO A 88 1.35 16.18 2.28
C PRO A 88 1.73 14.75 1.89
N TYR A 89 2.71 14.18 2.59
CA TYR A 89 3.09 12.78 2.35
C TYR A 89 1.89 11.85 2.57
N LYS A 90 1.70 10.90 1.67
CA LYS A 90 0.57 9.97 1.72
C LYS A 90 1.00 8.58 1.30
N GLY A 91 0.69 7.58 2.12
CA GLY A 91 0.94 6.18 1.79
C GLY A 91 0.80 5.23 2.96
N GLY A 92 0.69 3.93 2.64
CA GLY A 92 0.34 2.87 3.58
C GLY A 92 1.41 2.54 4.62
N LEU A 93 0.99 1.81 5.64
CA LEU A 93 1.84 1.17 6.65
C LEU A 93 1.80 -0.34 6.41
N ARG A 94 2.93 -0.95 6.06
CA ARG A 94 3.04 -2.40 5.86
C ARG A 94 3.50 -3.09 7.14
N LEU A 95 2.76 -4.09 7.60
CA LEU A 95 3.15 -4.96 8.70
C LEU A 95 3.43 -6.37 8.16
N HIS A 96 4.72 -6.70 8.02
CA HIS A 96 5.14 -7.98 7.47
C HIS A 96 6.60 -8.27 7.86
N PRO A 97 6.98 -9.52 8.17
CA PRO A 97 8.34 -9.87 8.59
C PRO A 97 9.46 -9.46 7.63
N SER A 98 9.15 -9.34 6.34
CA SER A 98 10.14 -8.93 5.32
C SER A 98 10.44 -7.43 5.32
N VAL A 99 9.69 -6.61 6.07
CA VAL A 99 9.85 -5.16 6.05
C VAL A 99 11.22 -4.74 6.58
N ASN A 100 11.91 -3.97 5.77
CA ASN A 100 13.16 -3.27 6.10
C ASN A 100 13.15 -1.89 5.45
N LEU A 101 14.18 -1.09 5.70
CA LEU A 101 14.23 0.28 5.18
C LEU A 101 14.23 0.34 3.65
N GLY A 102 14.95 -0.55 2.97
CA GLY A 102 14.99 -0.61 1.50
C GLY A 102 13.62 -0.89 0.90
N ILE A 103 12.87 -1.85 1.47
CA ILE A 103 11.49 -2.14 1.06
C ILE A 103 10.56 -0.93 1.26
N ILE A 104 10.65 -0.26 2.41
CA ILE A 104 9.83 0.94 2.65
C ILE A 104 10.24 2.08 1.71
N LYS A 105 11.52 2.19 1.41
CA LYS A 105 12.02 3.21 0.47
C LYS A 105 11.53 2.97 -0.96
N PHE A 106 11.62 1.74 -1.49
CA PHE A 106 11.12 1.48 -2.84
C PHE A 106 9.61 1.71 -2.94
N LEU A 107 8.85 1.26 -1.93
CA LEU A 107 7.40 1.48 -1.90
C LEU A 107 7.04 2.97 -1.79
N GLY A 108 7.86 3.76 -1.08
CA GLY A 108 7.69 5.21 -1.01
C GLY A 108 7.98 5.91 -2.34
N PHE A 109 8.99 5.44 -3.06
CA PHE A 109 9.33 5.90 -4.40
C PHE A 109 8.19 5.64 -5.39
N GLU A 110 7.67 4.43 -5.45
CA GLU A 110 6.51 4.11 -6.29
C GLU A 110 5.27 4.93 -5.91
N GLN A 111 5.09 5.19 -4.61
CA GLN A 111 3.94 5.93 -4.11
C GLN A 111 3.88 7.37 -4.61
N ILE A 112 5.01 8.04 -4.86
CA ILE A 112 5.00 9.41 -5.38
C ILE A 112 4.40 9.46 -6.79
N PHE A 113 4.75 8.52 -7.65
CA PHE A 113 4.19 8.44 -9.01
C PHE A 113 2.71 8.03 -8.99
N LYS A 114 2.37 7.02 -8.18
CA LYS A 114 0.98 6.61 -8.00
C LYS A 114 0.09 7.78 -7.59
N ASN A 115 0.52 8.59 -6.61
CA ASN A 115 -0.26 9.71 -6.11
C ASN A 115 -0.34 10.84 -7.14
N SER A 116 0.73 11.13 -7.87
CA SER A 116 0.74 12.18 -8.91
C SER A 116 -0.26 11.92 -10.03
N LEU A 117 -0.49 10.65 -10.38
CA LEU A 117 -1.45 10.24 -11.42
C LEU A 117 -2.91 10.44 -11.00
N THR A 118 -3.20 10.71 -9.74
CA THR A 118 -4.57 11.01 -9.28
C THR A 118 -5.00 12.44 -9.59
N GLY A 119 -4.06 13.34 -9.87
CA GLY A 119 -4.32 14.78 -10.01
C GLY A 119 -4.63 15.49 -8.69
N LEU A 120 -4.57 14.79 -7.55
CA LEU A 120 -4.83 15.37 -6.23
C LEU A 120 -3.54 15.95 -5.62
N PRO A 121 -3.65 16.99 -4.76
CA PRO A 121 -2.51 17.61 -4.10
C PRO A 121 -2.01 16.74 -2.92
N ILE A 122 -1.51 15.57 -3.20
CA ILE A 122 -0.95 14.62 -2.23
C ILE A 122 0.43 14.14 -2.66
N GLY A 123 1.39 14.27 -1.77
CA GLY A 123 2.74 13.74 -1.94
C GLY A 123 2.82 12.23 -1.71
N GLY A 124 4.02 11.71 -1.58
CA GLY A 124 4.25 10.28 -1.38
C GLY A 124 5.06 9.98 -0.12
N GLY A 125 4.61 8.95 0.58
CA GLY A 125 5.32 8.39 1.73
C GLY A 125 4.94 6.93 1.94
N LYS A 126 5.75 6.23 2.70
CA LYS A 126 5.51 4.82 3.06
C LYS A 126 6.05 4.53 4.46
N GLY A 127 5.43 3.57 5.13
CA GLY A 127 5.91 3.13 6.43
C GLY A 127 5.61 1.66 6.68
N GLY A 128 5.99 1.20 7.85
CA GLY A 128 5.71 -0.17 8.25
C GLY A 128 6.65 -0.68 9.34
N SER A 129 6.57 -1.97 9.57
CA SER A 129 7.38 -2.68 10.56
C SER A 129 7.55 -4.14 10.15
N ASP A 130 8.63 -4.75 10.61
CA ASP A 130 8.90 -6.19 10.56
C ASP A 130 7.99 -7.04 11.47
N PHE A 131 6.98 -6.42 12.10
CA PHE A 131 5.97 -7.11 12.88
C PHE A 131 5.07 -7.99 12.01
N ASP A 132 4.87 -9.25 12.40
CA ASP A 132 3.92 -10.17 11.77
C ASP A 132 2.61 -10.22 12.57
N PRO A 133 1.49 -9.67 12.04
CA PRO A 133 0.21 -9.72 12.72
C PRO A 133 -0.47 -11.11 12.66
N LYS A 134 0.04 -12.04 11.83
CA LYS A 134 -0.57 -13.36 11.69
C LYS A 134 -0.44 -14.16 12.97
N GLY A 135 -1.55 -14.76 13.42
CA GLY A 135 -1.57 -15.60 14.62
C GLY A 135 -1.46 -14.83 15.94
N LYS A 136 -1.44 -13.50 15.91
CA LYS A 136 -1.46 -12.65 17.11
C LYS A 136 -2.89 -12.39 17.56
N SER A 137 -3.08 -12.26 18.88
CA SER A 137 -4.36 -11.85 19.46
C SER A 137 -4.64 -10.37 19.17
N ASP A 138 -5.90 -9.96 19.26
CA ASP A 138 -6.29 -8.55 19.14
C ASP A 138 -5.59 -7.67 20.18
N ARG A 139 -5.33 -8.20 21.39
CA ARG A 139 -4.59 -7.51 22.45
C ARG A 139 -3.13 -7.30 22.09
N GLU A 140 -2.46 -8.31 21.55
CA GLU A 140 -1.08 -8.21 21.09
C GLU A 140 -0.94 -7.21 19.94
N ILE A 141 -1.84 -7.27 18.96
CA ILE A 141 -1.87 -6.32 17.83
C ILE A 141 -2.13 -4.91 18.32
N MET A 142 -3.05 -4.72 19.27
CA MET A 142 -3.31 -3.42 19.86
C MET A 142 -2.08 -2.90 20.62
N ALA A 143 -1.40 -3.73 21.41
CA ALA A 143 -0.19 -3.35 22.13
C ALA A 143 0.92 -2.89 21.16
N PHE A 144 1.14 -3.66 20.08
CA PHE A 144 2.07 -3.26 19.02
C PHE A 144 1.67 -1.94 18.36
N CYS A 145 0.42 -1.81 17.90
CA CYS A 145 -0.07 -0.59 17.23
C CYS A 145 0.05 0.66 18.09
N GLN A 146 -0.23 0.55 19.39
CA GLN A 146 -0.09 1.65 20.34
C GLN A 146 1.37 2.06 20.50
N SER A 147 2.28 1.09 20.67
CA SER A 147 3.71 1.37 20.75
C SER A 147 4.26 1.97 19.46
N PHE A 148 3.89 1.42 18.32
CA PHE A 148 4.28 1.94 17.00
C PHE A 148 3.82 3.39 16.82
N MET A 149 2.56 3.70 17.15
CA MET A 149 2.01 5.05 17.02
C MET A 149 2.61 6.03 18.02
N THR A 150 3.04 5.58 19.18
CA THR A 150 3.73 6.44 20.17
C THR A 150 4.99 7.10 19.59
N GLU A 151 5.70 6.39 18.73
CA GLU A 151 6.83 6.97 18.01
C GLU A 151 6.40 7.70 16.73
N LEU A 152 5.54 7.09 15.93
CA LEU A 152 5.14 7.64 14.63
C LEU A 152 4.39 8.97 14.75
N CYS A 153 3.59 9.19 15.80
CA CYS A 153 2.80 10.41 15.99
C CYS A 153 3.61 11.71 16.02
N LYS A 154 4.93 11.61 16.23
CA LYS A 154 5.85 12.75 16.22
C LYS A 154 6.07 13.33 14.81
N TYR A 155 5.79 12.58 13.79
CA TYR A 155 6.18 12.88 12.40
C TYR A 155 4.99 13.01 11.46
N ILE A 156 3.77 12.67 11.89
CA ILE A 156 2.56 12.64 11.07
C ILE A 156 1.52 13.66 11.53
N GLY A 157 0.57 13.97 10.65
CA GLY A 157 -0.53 14.90 10.91
C GLY A 157 -1.36 15.10 9.67
N ALA A 158 -2.55 15.71 9.82
CA ALA A 158 -3.52 15.90 8.73
C ALA A 158 -2.94 16.63 7.52
N ASP A 159 -2.10 17.64 7.76
CA ASP A 159 -1.53 18.51 6.74
C ASP A 159 -0.04 18.26 6.46
N THR A 160 0.54 17.24 7.11
CA THR A 160 1.98 16.93 6.99
C THR A 160 2.18 15.57 6.35
N ASP A 161 1.62 14.53 6.95
CA ASP A 161 1.82 13.15 6.54
C ASP A 161 0.64 12.29 6.99
N VAL A 162 -0.06 11.68 6.05
CA VAL A 162 -1.29 10.92 6.28
C VAL A 162 -1.08 9.45 5.92
N PRO A 163 -0.74 8.59 6.89
CA PRO A 163 -0.62 7.15 6.66
C PRO A 163 -1.95 6.49 6.32
N ALA A 164 -1.87 5.26 5.79
CA ALA A 164 -3.02 4.45 5.38
C ALA A 164 -2.78 2.96 5.65
N GLY A 165 -3.77 2.13 5.37
CA GLY A 165 -3.61 0.67 5.35
C GLY A 165 -2.73 0.18 4.21
N ASP A 166 -2.13 -0.99 4.41
CA ASP A 166 -1.34 -1.76 3.44
C ASP A 166 -1.35 -3.24 3.88
N ILE A 167 -0.45 -4.09 3.37
CA ILE A 167 -0.33 -5.49 3.81
C ILE A 167 -0.19 -5.54 5.34
N GLY A 168 -1.03 -6.35 5.99
CA GLY A 168 -1.03 -6.53 7.44
C GLY A 168 -1.64 -5.38 8.26
N THR A 169 -2.12 -4.32 7.60
CA THR A 169 -2.73 -3.15 8.26
C THR A 169 -4.11 -2.88 7.67
N GLY A 170 -5.13 -3.37 8.31
CA GLY A 170 -6.53 -3.16 7.96
C GLY A 170 -7.22 -2.15 8.87
N ALA A 171 -8.56 -2.14 8.83
CA ALA A 171 -9.39 -1.21 9.62
C ALA A 171 -9.15 -1.35 11.14
N ARG A 172 -8.90 -2.58 11.63
CA ARG A 172 -8.60 -2.86 13.05
C ARG A 172 -7.32 -2.15 13.49
N GLU A 173 -6.22 -2.35 12.77
CA GLU A 173 -4.92 -1.75 13.05
C GLU A 173 -4.98 -0.24 12.95
N ILE A 174 -5.63 0.30 11.92
CA ILE A 174 -5.88 1.74 11.76
C ILE A 174 -6.67 2.29 12.95
N GLY A 175 -7.68 1.55 13.43
CA GLY A 175 -8.47 1.94 14.59
C GLY A 175 -7.61 2.05 15.87
N TYR A 176 -6.74 1.05 16.13
CA TYR A 176 -5.83 1.07 17.28
C TYR A 176 -4.81 2.22 17.19
N MET A 177 -4.25 2.44 15.99
CA MET A 177 -3.29 3.53 15.75
C MET A 177 -3.96 4.89 15.88
N PHE A 178 -5.16 5.10 15.35
CA PHE A 178 -5.88 6.36 15.46
C PHE A 178 -6.27 6.66 16.91
N GLY A 179 -6.74 5.67 17.65
CA GLY A 179 -7.04 5.81 19.08
C GLY A 179 -5.83 6.26 19.90
N GLN A 180 -4.65 5.68 19.63
CA GLN A 180 -3.40 6.07 20.29
C GLN A 180 -2.93 7.47 19.87
N TYR A 181 -3.00 7.80 18.57
CA TYR A 181 -2.70 9.15 18.08
C TYR A 181 -3.53 10.20 18.81
N LYS A 182 -4.87 10.00 18.87
CA LYS A 182 -5.80 10.89 19.57
C LYS A 182 -5.44 11.04 21.05
N ARG A 183 -5.07 9.95 21.72
CA ARG A 183 -4.67 10.00 23.16
C ARG A 183 -3.42 10.83 23.40
N ILE A 184 -2.42 10.74 22.51
CA ILE A 184 -1.14 11.43 22.67
C ILE A 184 -1.25 12.89 22.23
N ARG A 185 -1.86 13.13 21.07
CA ARG A 185 -1.93 14.47 20.46
C ARG A 185 -3.06 15.33 21.03
N GLY A 186 -4.08 14.73 21.63
CA GLY A 186 -5.29 15.43 22.06
C GLY A 186 -6.15 15.95 20.88
N LEU A 187 -5.91 15.49 19.65
CA LEU A 187 -6.54 15.98 18.43
C LEU A 187 -7.41 14.90 17.78
N TYR A 188 -8.55 15.32 17.23
CA TYR A 188 -9.40 14.54 16.36
C TYR A 188 -9.36 15.18 14.97
N GLU A 189 -8.46 14.70 14.12
CA GLU A 189 -8.15 15.32 12.83
C GLU A 189 -8.05 14.29 11.69
N GLY A 190 -7.86 14.79 10.45
CA GLY A 190 -7.80 13.98 9.23
C GLY A 190 -6.53 13.13 9.05
N VAL A 191 -5.83 12.77 10.12
CA VAL A 191 -4.70 11.83 10.08
C VAL A 191 -5.21 10.42 9.92
N LEU A 192 -4.48 9.56 9.22
CA LEU A 192 -4.80 8.18 8.86
C LEU A 192 -6.05 8.04 7.98
N THR A 193 -5.95 7.32 6.88
CA THR A 193 -7.08 6.87 6.08
C THR A 193 -7.36 5.39 6.30
N GLY A 194 -8.59 4.93 6.02
CA GLY A 194 -9.03 3.56 6.34
C GLY A 194 -9.66 3.44 7.73
N LYS A 195 -10.02 4.57 8.35
CA LYS A 195 -10.79 4.61 9.60
C LYS A 195 -12.20 4.07 9.40
N GLY A 196 -12.81 3.58 10.47
CA GLY A 196 -14.23 3.22 10.48
C GLY A 196 -15.13 4.46 10.29
N LEU A 197 -16.32 4.26 9.74
CA LEU A 197 -17.27 5.35 9.44
C LEU A 197 -17.65 6.16 10.69
N SER A 198 -17.74 5.51 11.85
CA SER A 198 -18.09 6.16 13.12
C SER A 198 -17.01 7.08 13.69
N TYR A 199 -15.79 7.06 13.14
CA TYR A 199 -14.67 7.88 13.60
C TYR A 199 -13.83 8.49 12.46
N GLY A 200 -14.52 9.02 11.46
CA GLY A 200 -13.90 9.83 10.41
C GLY A 200 -13.48 9.07 9.15
N GLY A 201 -14.02 7.87 8.94
CA GLY A 201 -13.83 7.12 7.70
C GLY A 201 -14.70 7.61 6.55
N SER A 202 -14.33 7.22 5.33
CA SER A 202 -15.05 7.52 4.11
C SER A 202 -15.84 6.31 3.62
N LEU A 203 -17.02 6.55 3.03
CA LEU A 203 -17.77 5.55 2.29
C LEU A 203 -16.96 5.07 1.07
N ALA A 204 -17.30 3.89 0.56
CA ALA A 204 -16.71 3.26 -0.61
C ALA A 204 -15.19 3.02 -0.55
N ARG A 205 -14.56 3.16 0.63
CA ARG A 205 -13.10 2.95 0.76
C ARG A 205 -12.71 1.49 0.63
N THR A 206 -13.54 0.59 1.12
CA THR A 206 -13.26 -0.85 1.14
C THR A 206 -13.16 -1.41 -0.27
N GLU A 207 -14.10 -1.07 -1.13
CA GLU A 207 -14.22 -1.51 -2.52
C GLU A 207 -13.38 -0.70 -3.51
N ALA A 208 -12.94 0.51 -3.13
CA ALA A 208 -12.37 1.50 -4.05
C ALA A 208 -11.23 0.97 -4.94
N THR A 209 -10.31 0.18 -4.37
CA THR A 209 -9.15 -0.31 -5.14
C THR A 209 -9.56 -1.36 -6.16
N GLY A 210 -10.37 -2.36 -5.75
CA GLY A 210 -10.89 -3.39 -6.64
C GLY A 210 -11.77 -2.81 -7.74
N TYR A 211 -12.66 -1.90 -7.39
CA TYR A 211 -13.54 -1.23 -8.35
C TYR A 211 -12.76 -0.36 -9.33
N GLY A 212 -11.82 0.44 -8.83
CA GLY A 212 -10.98 1.28 -9.67
C GLY A 212 -10.14 0.49 -10.69
N LEU A 213 -9.63 -0.68 -10.27
CA LEU A 213 -8.94 -1.60 -11.16
C LEU A 213 -9.84 -2.01 -12.33
N LEU A 214 -11.08 -2.38 -12.06
CA LEU A 214 -11.99 -2.83 -13.10
C LEU A 214 -12.49 -1.71 -14.00
N TYR A 215 -12.70 -0.51 -13.47
CA TYR A 215 -13.00 0.66 -14.29
C TYR A 215 -11.86 0.98 -15.26
N PHE A 216 -10.61 0.95 -14.77
CA PHE A 216 -9.44 1.16 -15.62
C PHE A 216 -9.31 0.06 -16.68
N THR A 217 -9.52 -1.20 -16.29
CA THR A 217 -9.49 -2.34 -17.19
C THR A 217 -10.55 -2.22 -18.30
N ASP A 218 -11.75 -1.79 -17.97
CA ASP A 218 -12.84 -1.61 -18.93
C ASP A 218 -12.48 -0.53 -19.96
N GLU A 219 -11.94 0.61 -19.50
CA GLU A 219 -11.47 1.68 -20.41
C GLU A 219 -10.30 1.21 -21.30
N MET A 220 -9.34 0.48 -20.74
CA MET A 220 -8.25 -0.12 -21.50
C MET A 220 -8.76 -1.08 -22.59
N LEU A 221 -9.73 -1.91 -22.27
CA LEU A 221 -10.35 -2.82 -23.24
C LEU A 221 -11.07 -2.06 -24.35
N LYS A 222 -11.84 -1.01 -24.01
CA LYS A 222 -12.54 -0.14 -24.99
C LYS A 222 -11.53 0.51 -25.96
N CYS A 223 -10.42 1.05 -25.45
CA CYS A 223 -9.37 1.62 -26.29
C CYS A 223 -8.76 0.61 -27.27
N ASN A 224 -8.85 -0.69 -26.95
CA ASN A 224 -8.39 -1.80 -27.82
C ASN A 224 -9.53 -2.47 -28.61
N GLY A 225 -10.69 -1.85 -28.70
CA GLY A 225 -11.85 -2.39 -29.44
C GLY A 225 -12.45 -3.66 -28.81
N LYS A 226 -12.21 -3.88 -27.50
CA LYS A 226 -12.68 -5.03 -26.73
C LYS A 226 -13.70 -4.61 -25.68
N SER A 227 -14.40 -5.59 -25.10
CA SER A 227 -15.39 -5.37 -24.04
C SER A 227 -15.10 -6.31 -22.88
N ILE A 228 -15.29 -5.81 -21.67
CA ILE A 228 -15.26 -6.64 -20.46
C ILE A 228 -16.50 -7.52 -20.33
N LYS A 229 -17.63 -7.08 -20.89
CA LYS A 229 -18.88 -7.85 -20.89
C LYS A 229 -18.73 -9.14 -21.66
N GLY A 230 -19.01 -10.26 -21.02
CA GLY A 230 -18.86 -11.61 -21.56
C GLY A 230 -17.43 -12.17 -21.51
N ALA A 231 -16.46 -11.40 -21.00
CA ALA A 231 -15.10 -11.88 -20.83
C ALA A 231 -15.02 -12.92 -19.70
N THR A 232 -14.10 -13.89 -19.85
CA THR A 232 -13.69 -14.78 -18.76
C THR A 232 -12.42 -14.22 -18.13
N ILE A 233 -12.46 -14.03 -16.82
CA ILE A 233 -11.38 -13.38 -16.05
C ILE A 233 -10.83 -14.34 -15.02
N ALA A 234 -9.50 -14.44 -14.94
CA ALA A 234 -8.79 -15.09 -13.85
C ALA A 234 -8.26 -14.00 -12.88
N VAL A 235 -8.59 -14.15 -11.59
CA VAL A 235 -8.11 -13.28 -10.52
C VAL A 235 -7.15 -14.08 -9.64
N SER A 236 -5.96 -13.53 -9.39
CA SER A 236 -5.02 -14.03 -8.39
C SER A 236 -5.22 -13.26 -7.10
N GLY A 237 -5.41 -13.99 -6.00
CA GLY A 237 -5.68 -13.42 -4.68
C GLY A 237 -7.12 -13.69 -4.19
N ALA A 238 -7.33 -13.48 -2.89
CA ALA A 238 -8.63 -13.52 -2.21
C ALA A 238 -8.66 -12.53 -1.04
N GLY A 239 -7.83 -11.50 -1.12
CA GLY A 239 -7.86 -10.37 -0.17
C GLY A 239 -8.83 -9.28 -0.63
N ASN A 240 -8.85 -8.16 0.08
CA ASN A 240 -9.76 -7.04 -0.18
C ASN A 240 -9.81 -6.63 -1.67
N VAL A 241 -8.66 -6.34 -2.28
CA VAL A 241 -8.63 -5.91 -3.69
C VAL A 241 -9.21 -6.96 -4.63
N ALA A 242 -8.85 -8.23 -4.42
CA ALA A 242 -9.31 -9.34 -5.28
C ALA A 242 -10.82 -9.54 -5.16
N ILE A 243 -11.37 -9.56 -3.94
CA ILE A 243 -12.81 -9.74 -3.69
C ILE A 243 -13.62 -8.67 -4.41
N TYR A 244 -13.26 -7.39 -4.23
CA TYR A 244 -14.01 -6.31 -4.87
C TYR A 244 -13.71 -6.14 -6.36
N ALA A 245 -12.57 -6.63 -6.85
CA ALA A 245 -12.33 -6.77 -8.27
C ALA A 245 -13.23 -7.86 -8.89
N ILE A 246 -13.37 -9.02 -8.24
CA ILE A 246 -14.29 -10.10 -8.67
C ILE A 246 -15.72 -9.57 -8.72
N GLU A 247 -16.19 -8.93 -7.65
CA GLU A 247 -17.53 -8.36 -7.57
C GLU A 247 -17.79 -7.37 -8.71
N LYS A 248 -16.88 -6.42 -8.91
CA LYS A 248 -17.05 -5.40 -9.96
C LYS A 248 -17.00 -6.01 -11.36
N ALA A 249 -16.11 -6.97 -11.61
CA ALA A 249 -16.04 -7.66 -12.88
C ALA A 249 -17.38 -8.36 -13.23
N GLN A 250 -17.97 -9.05 -12.26
CA GLN A 250 -19.27 -9.69 -12.41
C GLN A 250 -20.40 -8.68 -12.63
N GLN A 251 -20.39 -7.54 -11.92
CA GLN A 251 -21.33 -6.43 -12.14
C GLN A 251 -21.23 -5.84 -13.54
N LEU A 252 -20.03 -5.82 -14.13
CA LEU A 252 -19.79 -5.38 -15.52
C LEU A 252 -20.09 -6.46 -16.57
N GLY A 253 -20.56 -7.65 -16.12
CA GLY A 253 -20.99 -8.74 -16.98
C GLY A 253 -19.88 -9.70 -17.44
N ALA A 254 -18.74 -9.71 -16.76
CA ALA A 254 -17.70 -10.72 -16.95
C ALA A 254 -17.98 -11.96 -16.08
N LYS A 255 -17.37 -13.10 -16.45
CA LYS A 255 -17.32 -14.31 -15.64
C LYS A 255 -15.95 -14.42 -14.98
N VAL A 256 -15.88 -14.36 -13.67
CA VAL A 256 -14.62 -14.58 -12.93
C VAL A 256 -14.56 -16.03 -12.46
N VAL A 257 -13.50 -16.75 -12.81
CA VAL A 257 -13.42 -18.20 -12.65
C VAL A 257 -12.37 -18.65 -11.62
N THR A 258 -11.53 -17.74 -11.11
CA THR A 258 -10.48 -18.10 -10.13
C THR A 258 -10.39 -17.13 -8.97
N ALA A 259 -9.95 -17.67 -7.83
CA ALA A 259 -9.39 -16.90 -6.71
C ALA A 259 -8.26 -17.72 -6.05
N SER A 260 -7.35 -17.08 -5.31
CA SER A 260 -6.24 -17.78 -4.67
C SER A 260 -5.83 -17.16 -3.34
N ASP A 261 -5.26 -17.96 -2.44
CA ASP A 261 -4.55 -17.48 -1.26
C ASP A 261 -3.29 -18.33 -1.01
N SER A 262 -2.61 -18.14 0.13
CA SER A 262 -1.38 -18.88 0.45
C SER A 262 -1.58 -20.39 0.67
N THR A 263 -2.83 -20.89 0.74
CA THR A 263 -3.15 -22.32 0.89
C THR A 263 -3.48 -23.00 -0.43
N GLY A 264 -3.72 -22.23 -1.48
CA GLY A 264 -4.04 -22.76 -2.81
C GLY A 264 -4.90 -21.83 -3.64
N TRP A 265 -5.52 -22.40 -4.65
CA TRP A 265 -6.40 -21.69 -5.59
C TRP A 265 -7.69 -22.45 -5.79
N ILE A 266 -8.73 -21.74 -6.17
CA ILE A 266 -10.00 -22.31 -6.61
C ILE A 266 -10.22 -21.97 -8.08
N TYR A 267 -10.86 -22.90 -8.79
CA TYR A 267 -11.34 -22.72 -10.15
C TYR A 267 -12.80 -23.18 -10.23
N ASP A 268 -13.67 -22.25 -10.54
CA ASP A 268 -15.08 -22.50 -10.77
C ASP A 268 -15.43 -22.09 -12.21
N LYS A 269 -15.69 -23.09 -13.06
CA LYS A 269 -16.05 -22.89 -14.48
C LYS A 269 -17.35 -22.11 -14.68
N ASP A 270 -18.25 -22.16 -13.69
CA ASP A 270 -19.55 -21.50 -13.71
C ASP A 270 -19.50 -20.07 -13.15
N GLY A 271 -18.39 -19.74 -12.50
CA GLY A 271 -18.05 -18.43 -11.92
C GLY A 271 -18.00 -18.44 -10.42
N ILE A 272 -17.05 -17.70 -9.85
CA ILE A 272 -16.88 -17.54 -8.40
C ILE A 272 -18.15 -16.97 -7.76
N ASP A 273 -18.67 -17.62 -6.74
CA ASP A 273 -19.69 -17.05 -5.85
C ASP A 273 -19.02 -16.01 -4.92
N VAL A 274 -19.24 -14.74 -5.23
CA VAL A 274 -18.58 -13.65 -4.51
C VAL A 274 -19.13 -13.47 -3.09
N GLU A 275 -20.39 -13.80 -2.86
CA GLU A 275 -20.98 -13.69 -1.50
C GLU A 275 -20.42 -14.79 -0.59
N LEU A 276 -20.28 -16.01 -1.09
CA LEU A 276 -19.60 -17.09 -0.37
C LEU A 276 -18.13 -16.75 -0.12
N LEU A 277 -17.45 -16.15 -1.11
CA LEU A 277 -16.07 -15.72 -0.95
C LEU A 277 -15.93 -14.66 0.15
N LYS A 278 -16.83 -13.67 0.20
CA LYS A 278 -16.88 -12.67 1.27
C LYS A 278 -17.14 -13.30 2.63
N GLU A 279 -18.09 -14.21 2.72
CA GLU A 279 -18.39 -14.93 3.97
C GLU A 279 -17.13 -15.63 4.50
N VAL A 280 -16.44 -16.39 3.65
CA VAL A 280 -15.21 -17.11 4.03
C VAL A 280 -14.10 -16.14 4.44
N LYS A 281 -13.86 -15.10 3.66
CA LYS A 281 -12.67 -14.25 3.83
C LYS A 281 -12.87 -13.09 4.78
N GLU A 282 -14.03 -12.44 4.78
CA GLU A 282 -14.28 -11.22 5.56
C GLU A 282 -14.98 -11.53 6.90
N VAL A 283 -15.94 -12.46 6.89
CA VAL A 283 -16.71 -12.80 8.09
C VAL A 283 -15.99 -13.86 8.93
N LYS A 284 -15.75 -15.04 8.33
CA LYS A 284 -15.07 -16.15 9.02
C LYS A 284 -13.56 -15.93 9.16
N ARG A 285 -12.96 -15.08 8.33
CA ARG A 285 -11.51 -14.86 8.25
C ARG A 285 -10.72 -16.15 8.00
N ALA A 286 -11.33 -17.07 7.28
CA ALA A 286 -10.81 -18.39 7.00
C ALA A 286 -9.97 -18.46 5.71
N ARG A 287 -9.48 -19.64 5.39
CA ARG A 287 -8.74 -19.91 4.16
C ARG A 287 -9.68 -20.37 3.05
N LEU A 288 -9.22 -20.28 1.79
CA LEU A 288 -10.02 -20.72 0.63
C LEU A 288 -10.36 -22.20 0.63
N THR A 289 -9.68 -23.01 1.44
CA THR A 289 -10.07 -24.41 1.67
C THR A 289 -11.48 -24.57 2.19
N GLU A 290 -12.08 -23.54 2.81
CA GLU A 290 -13.46 -23.54 3.27
C GLU A 290 -14.49 -23.06 2.22
N TYR A 291 -14.03 -22.56 1.08
CA TYR A 291 -14.93 -22.10 0.00
C TYR A 291 -15.63 -23.24 -0.72
N ALA A 292 -14.97 -24.38 -0.86
CA ALA A 292 -15.45 -25.52 -1.66
C ALA A 292 -16.13 -26.62 -0.82
N ALA A 293 -16.42 -26.35 0.45
CA ALA A 293 -17.04 -27.34 1.35
C ALA A 293 -18.57 -27.36 1.24
#